data_09c782c12ac01d53847ab777a16426a7
#
_entry.id   09c782c12ac01d53847ab777a16426a7
#
_cell.length_a   1.000
_cell.length_b   1.000
_cell.length_c   1.000
_cell.angle_alpha   90.00
_cell.angle_beta   90.00
_cell.angle_gamma   90.00
#
_symmetry.space_group_name_H-M   'P 1'
#
loop_
_entity.id
_entity.type
_entity.pdbx_description
1 polymer ?
#
loop_
_entity_poly.entity_id
_entity_poly.type
_entity_poly.pdbx_seq_one_letter_code
_entity_poly.pdbx_strand_id
1 'polypeptide(L)' 'MRMLKMKYILFAAFLLSAVGISAQKAERDYIRKGNRLFNDSVFVDAEVNYRKALEVNPKSAVSMYNLGN' A
#
# COMPACT_ATOMS: atom_id res chain seq x y z
N MET A 1 16.87 20.16 -27.13
CA MET A 1 16.03 18.97 -27.13
C MET A 1 16.27 18.05 -25.95
N ARG A 2 17.50 17.86 -25.49
CA ARG A 2 17.82 17.01 -24.33
C ARG A 2 17.22 17.55 -23.01
N MET A 3 17.16 18.87 -22.84
CA MET A 3 16.60 19.48 -21.63
C MET A 3 15.09 19.28 -21.49
N LEU A 4 14.34 19.23 -22.60
CA LEU A 4 12.89 19.03 -22.60
C LEU A 4 12.53 17.61 -22.15
N LYS A 5 13.29 16.60 -22.55
CA LYS A 5 13.08 15.21 -22.12
C LYS A 5 13.34 15.01 -20.62
N MET A 6 14.38 15.66 -20.08
CA MET A 6 14.67 15.59 -18.64
C MET A 6 13.58 16.23 -17.80
N LYS A 7 13.00 17.36 -18.28
CA LYS A 7 11.92 18.04 -17.59
C LYS A 7 10.67 17.18 -17.47
N TYR A 8 10.31 16.44 -18.51
CA TYR A 8 9.17 15.51 -18.48
C TYR A 8 9.44 14.29 -17.60
N ILE A 9 10.65 13.77 -17.61
CA ILE A 9 11.04 12.63 -16.78
C ILE A 9 10.95 13.00 -15.28
N LEU A 10 11.44 14.17 -14.90
CA LEU A 10 11.35 14.67 -13.52
C LEU A 10 9.90 14.87 -13.08
N PHE A 11 9.06 15.40 -13.96
CA PHE A 11 7.63 15.60 -13.68
C PHE A 11 6.91 14.27 -13.51
N ALA A 12 7.17 13.29 -14.39
CA ALA A 12 6.61 11.96 -14.30
C ALA A 12 7.06 11.23 -13.02
N ALA A 13 8.34 11.36 -12.64
CA ALA A 13 8.86 10.78 -11.41
C ALA A 13 8.19 11.37 -10.18
N PHE A 14 7.92 12.68 -10.16
CA PHE A 14 7.22 13.35 -9.08
C PHE A 14 5.78 12.85 -8.94
N LEU A 15 5.06 12.69 -10.05
CA LEU A 15 3.70 12.16 -10.06
C LEU A 15 3.64 10.71 -9.54
N LEU A 16 4.59 9.88 -9.95
CA LEU A 16 4.69 8.50 -9.48
C LEU A 16 4.97 8.44 -7.98
N SER A 17 5.81 9.33 -7.47
CA SER A 17 6.10 9.42 -6.03
C SER A 17 4.86 9.81 -5.21
N ALA A 18 4.05 10.75 -5.71
CA ALA A 18 2.81 11.17 -5.05
C ALA A 18 1.80 10.03 -4.99
N VAL A 19 1.62 9.28 -6.07
CA VAL A 19 0.75 8.10 -6.13
C VAL A 19 1.24 7.03 -5.16
N GLY A 20 2.57 6.80 -5.10
CA GLY A 20 3.17 5.84 -4.18
C GLY A 20 2.92 6.17 -2.71
N ILE A 21 2.96 7.45 -2.32
CA ILE A 21 2.68 7.89 -0.95
C ILE A 21 1.22 7.63 -0.59
N SER A 22 0.27 7.94 -1.48
CA SER A 22 -1.16 7.68 -1.26
C SER A 22 -1.44 6.18 -1.13
N ALA A 23 -0.81 5.36 -1.96
CA ALA A 23 -0.94 3.91 -1.92
C ALA A 23 -0.41 3.34 -0.60
N GLN A 24 0.74 3.83 -0.12
CA GLN A 24 1.31 3.39 1.16
C GLN A 24 0.40 3.72 2.34
N LYS A 25 -0.24 4.88 2.33
CA LYS A 25 -1.19 5.25 3.37
C LYS A 25 -2.42 4.34 3.36
N ALA A 26 -3.00 4.10 2.20
CA ALA A 26 -4.15 3.21 2.04
C ALA A 26 -3.82 1.78 2.50
N GLU A 27 -2.66 1.27 2.12
CA GLU A 27 -2.17 -0.04 2.53
C GLU A 27 -2.10 -0.14 4.06
N ARG A 28 -1.46 0.82 4.72
CA ARG A 28 -1.33 0.83 6.17
C ARG A 28 -2.68 0.89 6.87
N ASP A 29 -3.61 1.68 6.36
CA ASP A 29 -4.94 1.81 6.94
C ASP A 29 -5.70 0.48 6.86
N TYR A 30 -5.60 -0.24 5.73
CA TYR A 30 -6.22 -1.56 5.58
C TYR A 30 -5.60 -2.59 6.51
N ILE A 31 -4.28 -2.59 6.67
CA ILE A 31 -3.58 -3.51 7.56
C ILE A 31 -3.96 -3.26 9.02
N ARG A 32 -3.99 -2.01 9.45
CA ARG A 32 -4.41 -1.65 10.82
C ARG A 32 -5.83 -2.08 11.12
N LYS A 33 -6.73 -1.84 10.17
CA LYS A 33 -8.13 -2.24 10.31
C LYS A 33 -8.27 -3.75 10.35
N GLY A 34 -7.54 -4.44 9.48
CA GLY A 34 -7.50 -5.90 9.48
C GLY A 34 -7.00 -6.47 10.79
N ASN A 35 -5.90 -5.93 11.33
CA ASN A 35 -5.34 -6.35 12.61
C ASN A 35 -6.33 -6.14 13.77
N ARG A 36 -7.01 -5.00 13.79
CA ARG A 36 -8.02 -4.70 14.80
C ARG A 36 -9.18 -5.69 14.74
N LEU A 37 -9.69 -5.94 13.54
CA LEU A 37 -10.78 -6.88 13.32
C LEU A 37 -10.37 -8.31 13.69
N PHE A 38 -9.14 -8.69 13.36
CA PHE A 38 -8.58 -9.98 13.74
C PHE A 38 -8.54 -10.15 15.26
N ASN A 39 -8.07 -9.12 15.97
CA ASN A 39 -8.03 -9.13 17.44
C ASN A 39 -9.42 -9.20 18.06
N ASP A 40 -10.44 -8.64 17.40
CA ASP A 40 -11.84 -8.72 17.82
C ASP A 40 -12.52 -10.01 17.35
N SER A 41 -11.79 -10.94 16.77
CA SER A 41 -12.28 -12.22 16.23
C SER A 41 -13.26 -12.09 15.06
N VAL A 42 -13.24 -10.94 14.37
CA VAL A 42 -14.01 -10.69 13.15
C VAL A 42 -13.14 -11.07 11.94
N PHE A 43 -12.93 -12.37 11.77
CA PHE A 43 -11.91 -12.88 10.84
C PHE A 43 -12.25 -12.65 9.37
N VAL A 44 -13.53 -12.75 8.99
CA VAL A 44 -13.94 -12.55 7.60
C VAL A 44 -13.68 -11.11 7.16
N ASP A 45 -14.05 -10.14 7.99
CA ASP A 45 -13.82 -8.73 7.69
C ASP A 45 -12.33 -8.38 7.74
N ALA A 46 -11.57 -9.00 8.64
CA ALA A 46 -10.11 -8.85 8.68
C ALA A 46 -9.50 -9.31 7.37
N GLU A 47 -9.90 -10.47 6.86
CA GLU A 47 -9.42 -10.99 5.57
C GLU A 47 -9.72 -10.05 4.41
N VAL A 48 -10.93 -9.48 4.36
CA VAL A 48 -11.29 -8.51 3.33
C VAL A 48 -10.36 -7.31 3.34
N ASN A 49 -10.03 -6.79 4.51
CA ASN A 49 -9.13 -5.64 4.63
C ASN A 49 -7.68 -5.99 4.25
N TYR A 50 -7.21 -7.18 4.61
CA TYR A 50 -5.89 -7.65 4.19
C TYR A 50 -5.80 -7.82 2.68
N ARG A 51 -6.84 -8.34 2.04
CA ARG A 51 -6.91 -8.44 0.58
C ARG A 51 -6.87 -7.08 -0.09
N LYS A 52 -7.56 -6.08 0.47
CA LYS A 52 -7.51 -4.72 -0.03
C LYS A 52 -6.10 -4.13 0.06
N ALA A 53 -5.39 -4.42 1.15
CA ALA A 53 -3.99 -4.00 1.29
C ALA A 53 -3.12 -4.63 0.20
N LEU A 54 -3.32 -5.91 -0.12
CA LEU A 54 -2.60 -6.62 -1.18
C LEU A 54 -2.91 -6.08 -2.56
N GLU A 55 -4.14 -5.63 -2.81
CA GLU A 55 -4.52 -4.99 -4.07
C GLU A 55 -3.76 -3.67 -4.27
N VAL A 56 -3.59 -2.91 -3.19
CA VAL A 56 -2.85 -1.65 -3.22
C VAL A 56 -1.35 -1.90 -3.38
N ASN A 57 -0.82 -2.89 -2.68
CA ASN A 57 0.60 -3.25 -2.75
C ASN A 57 0.77 -4.76 -2.59
N PRO A 58 1.07 -5.49 -3.67
CA PRO A 58 1.28 -6.95 -3.60
C PRO A 58 2.41 -7.37 -2.66
N LYS A 59 3.35 -6.48 -2.36
CA LYS A 59 4.43 -6.75 -1.41
C LYS A 59 3.98 -6.74 0.05
N SER A 60 2.76 -6.31 0.33
CA SER A 60 2.19 -6.31 1.69
C SER A 60 2.13 -7.70 2.30
N ALA A 61 2.04 -8.75 1.49
CA ALA A 61 2.07 -10.13 1.97
C ALA A 61 3.32 -10.43 2.80
N VAL A 62 4.48 -9.95 2.34
CA VAL A 62 5.76 -10.12 3.06
C VAL A 62 5.74 -9.35 4.38
N SER A 63 5.24 -8.11 4.36
CA SER A 63 5.14 -7.28 5.57
C SER A 63 4.21 -7.90 6.61
N MET A 64 3.07 -8.42 6.19
CA MET A 64 2.10 -9.07 7.07
C MET A 64 2.70 -10.36 7.69
N TYR A 65 3.41 -11.14 6.90
CA TYR A 65 4.09 -12.34 7.37
C TYR A 65 5.15 -11.99 8.44
N ASN A 66 5.95 -10.95 8.19
CA ASN A 66 6.98 -10.51 9.12
C ASN A 66 6.38 -9.95 10.42
N LEU A 67 5.24 -9.28 10.35
CA LEU A 67 4.53 -8.77 11.53
C LEU A 67 3.88 -9.91 12.34
N GLY A 68 3.51 -11.00 11.69
CA GLY A 68 2.92 -12.17 12.34
C GLY A 68 3.93 -13.06 13.05
N ASN A 69 5.20 -12.84 12.78
CA ASN A 69 6.30 -13.57 13.40
C ASN A 69 7.02 -12.73 14.44
#